data_140af72cb45f561610c6eb8ecd2d1443
#
_entry.id   140af72cb45f561610c6eb8ecd2d1443
#
_cell.length_a   1.000
_cell.length_b   1.000
_cell.length_c   1.000
_cell.angle_alpha   90.00
_cell.angle_beta   90.00
_cell.angle_gamma   90.00
#
_symmetry.space_group_name_H-M   'P 1'
#
loop_
_entity.id
_entity.type
_entity.pdbx_description
1 polymer ?
#
loop_
_entity_poly.entity_id
_entity_poly.type
_entity_poly.pdbx_seq_one_letter_code
_entity_poly.pdbx_strand_id
1 'polypeptide(L)'
;MVNMEENYIKMREFSRVDAIIPLTVRSITTEEKQSIKAKISGEIAFMHAPSEEPSDRVLAEWLKIINSKLDYLINLWSLREEGFACLPVVEVNISGGGMSFLSDTEYKKGDILELKTVLESPLPVALYLYGEVVKCEKSGNAYRIAVKFINIDEDIRDHIIRFVFHRQRQILRQKRET
;
A
#
# COMPACT_ATOMS: atom_id res chain seq x y z
N MET A 1 -12.32 26.08 25.80
CA MET A 1 -11.27 25.10 25.46
C MET A 1 -11.65 24.47 24.13
N VAL A 2 -11.18 25.00 23.01
CA VAL A 2 -11.43 24.44 21.69
C VAL A 2 -10.49 23.25 21.54
N ASN A 3 -11.08 22.13 21.21
CA ASN A 3 -10.54 20.78 21.26
C ASN A 3 -9.26 20.66 20.41
N MET A 4 -8.13 20.34 21.03
CA MET A 4 -6.87 20.11 20.32
C MET A 4 -6.99 18.98 19.27
N GLU A 5 -7.89 18.04 19.46
CA GLU A 5 -8.18 16.98 18.49
C GLU A 5 -8.80 17.48 17.18
N GLU A 6 -9.71 18.47 17.23
CA GLU A 6 -10.32 19.06 16.03
C GLU A 6 -9.30 19.85 15.18
N ASN A 7 -8.31 20.49 15.81
CA ASN A 7 -7.22 21.17 15.09
C ASN A 7 -6.25 20.16 14.44
N TYR A 8 -6.00 19.00 15.06
CA TYR A 8 -5.18 17.93 14.46
C TYR A 8 -5.84 17.30 13.24
N ILE A 9 -7.17 17.22 13.21
CA ILE A 9 -7.92 16.68 12.05
C ILE A 9 -7.85 17.67 10.87
N LYS A 10 -7.90 18.96 11.12
CA LYS A 10 -7.80 20.01 10.07
C LYS A 10 -6.43 20.15 9.42
N MET A 11 -5.36 19.69 10.07
CA MET A 11 -3.98 19.73 9.53
C MET A 11 -3.59 18.45 8.76
N ARG A 12 -4.48 17.47 8.63
CA ARG A 12 -4.16 16.21 7.93
C ARG A 12 -4.56 16.29 6.45
N GLU A 13 -3.57 16.25 5.60
CA GLU A 13 -3.71 16.30 4.13
C GLU A 13 -4.49 15.08 3.57
N PHE A 14 -4.47 13.91 4.27
CA PHE A 14 -5.07 12.66 3.83
C PHE A 14 -5.97 12.03 4.88
N SER A 15 -7.13 11.53 4.42
CA SER A 15 -8.03 10.67 5.22
C SER A 15 -7.30 9.39 5.66
N ARG A 16 -7.71 8.86 6.84
CA ARG A 16 -7.14 7.63 7.43
C ARG A 16 -8.22 6.59 7.64
N VAL A 17 -7.82 5.34 7.66
CA VAL A 17 -8.70 4.22 7.98
C VAL A 17 -7.95 3.13 8.75
N ASP A 18 -8.66 2.51 9.69
CA ASP A 18 -8.20 1.27 10.32
C ASP A 18 -8.50 0.10 9.39
N ALA A 19 -7.51 -0.73 9.17
CA ALA A 19 -7.61 -1.87 8.28
C ALA A 19 -6.75 -3.03 8.80
N ILE A 20 -7.10 -4.23 8.36
CA ILE A 20 -6.31 -5.43 8.57
C ILE A 20 -5.75 -5.79 7.19
N ILE A 21 -4.44 -5.77 7.05
CA ILE A 21 -3.74 -5.98 5.77
C ILE A 21 -2.55 -6.92 5.91
N PRO A 22 -2.17 -7.65 4.85
CA PRO A 22 -0.89 -8.34 4.78
C PRO A 22 0.25 -7.33 4.86
N LEU A 23 1.16 -7.46 5.83
CA LEU A 23 2.26 -6.51 6.03
C LEU A 23 3.49 -7.19 6.63
N THR A 24 4.65 -6.95 6.04
CA THR A 24 5.95 -7.21 6.64
C THR A 24 6.78 -5.94 6.64
N VAL A 25 7.53 -5.75 7.73
CA VAL A 25 8.35 -4.56 7.96
C VAL A 25 9.78 -4.98 8.23
N ARG A 26 10.75 -4.35 7.56
CA ARG A 26 12.16 -4.52 7.85
C ARG A 26 12.90 -3.18 7.88
N SER A 27 13.94 -3.10 8.70
CA SER A 27 14.86 -1.97 8.67
C SER A 27 15.70 -2.02 7.40
N ILE A 28 16.00 -0.85 6.84
CA ILE A 28 16.89 -0.70 5.69
C ILE A 28 18.29 -0.36 6.19
N THR A 29 19.28 -0.98 5.57
CA THR A 29 20.69 -0.67 5.83
C THR A 29 21.07 0.70 5.22
N THR A 30 22.16 1.28 5.71
CA THR A 30 22.65 2.59 5.23
C THR A 30 23.01 2.57 3.74
N GLU A 31 23.44 1.43 3.23
CA GLU A 31 23.81 1.22 1.82
C GLU A 31 22.57 1.18 0.91
N GLU A 32 21.48 0.58 1.36
CA GLU A 32 20.21 0.50 0.63
C GLU A 32 19.50 1.85 0.53
N LYS A 33 19.82 2.82 1.40
CA LYS A 33 19.16 4.14 1.43
C LYS A 33 19.31 4.95 0.14
N GLN A 34 20.32 4.68 -0.68
CA GLN A 34 20.57 5.43 -1.92
C GLN A 34 19.65 5.05 -3.09
N SER A 35 19.02 3.89 -3.04
CA SER A 35 18.15 3.37 -4.13
C SER A 35 16.68 3.17 -3.74
N ILE A 36 16.26 3.83 -2.66
CA ILE A 36 14.91 3.70 -2.13
C ILE A 36 13.90 4.37 -3.05
N LYS A 37 13.02 3.60 -3.66
CA LYS A 37 11.85 4.07 -4.39
C LYS A 37 10.70 3.10 -4.20
N ALA A 38 9.53 3.61 -3.80
CA ALA A 38 8.32 2.81 -3.74
C ALA A 38 8.01 2.22 -5.13
N LYS A 39 7.55 0.97 -5.18
CA LYS A 39 7.22 0.29 -6.44
C LYS A 39 6.04 -0.66 -6.27
N ILE A 40 5.31 -0.86 -7.36
CA ILE A 40 4.32 -1.92 -7.49
C ILE A 40 5.09 -3.21 -7.84
N SER A 41 4.83 -4.29 -7.09
CA SER A 41 5.40 -5.59 -7.42
C SER A 41 4.73 -6.15 -8.68
N GLY A 42 5.49 -6.85 -9.52
CA GLY A 42 4.96 -7.43 -10.77
C GLY A 42 4.66 -6.42 -11.87
N GLU A 43 5.09 -5.16 -11.71
CA GLU A 43 5.08 -4.21 -12.83
C GLU A 43 6.08 -4.67 -13.87
N ILE A 44 5.58 -5.48 -14.81
CA ILE A 44 6.35 -5.89 -15.98
C ILE A 44 6.56 -4.64 -16.81
N ALA A 45 7.84 -4.27 -17.00
CA ALA A 45 8.19 -3.27 -18.02
C ALA A 45 7.55 -3.74 -19.33
N PHE A 46 6.51 -3.05 -19.75
CA PHE A 46 5.69 -3.41 -20.89
C PHE A 46 6.59 -3.75 -22.09
N MET A 47 6.59 -5.00 -22.49
CA MET A 47 7.00 -5.35 -23.83
C MET A 47 6.10 -4.53 -24.75
N HIS A 48 6.70 -3.75 -25.63
CA HIS A 48 6.04 -2.76 -26.48
C HIS A 48 4.76 -3.34 -27.06
N ALA A 49 3.62 -2.69 -26.75
CA ALA A 49 2.38 -3.00 -27.45
C ALA A 49 2.63 -2.81 -28.95
N PRO A 50 2.08 -3.68 -29.80
CA PRO A 50 2.20 -3.48 -31.25
C PRO A 50 1.67 -2.07 -31.58
N SER A 51 2.39 -1.37 -32.44
CA SER A 51 2.08 0.01 -32.83
C SER A 51 0.77 0.13 -33.63
N GLU A 52 0.19 -0.97 -34.09
CA GLU A 52 -1.05 -1.02 -34.85
C GLU A 52 -2.10 -1.86 -34.09
N GLU A 53 -3.26 -1.27 -33.86
CA GLU A 53 -4.42 -2.02 -33.38
C GLU A 53 -5.01 -2.87 -34.51
N PRO A 54 -5.54 -4.11 -34.21
CA PRO A 54 -6.24 -4.91 -35.20
C PRO A 54 -7.42 -4.13 -35.80
N SER A 55 -7.57 -4.17 -37.10
CA SER A 55 -8.66 -3.50 -37.83
C SER A 55 -10.05 -4.06 -37.48
N ASP A 56 -10.11 -5.32 -37.03
CA ASP A 56 -11.34 -5.95 -36.53
C ASP A 56 -11.55 -5.58 -35.04
N ARG A 57 -12.61 -4.80 -34.80
CA ARG A 57 -12.98 -4.34 -33.45
C ARG A 57 -13.29 -5.49 -32.48
N VAL A 58 -13.95 -6.53 -32.95
CA VAL A 58 -14.31 -7.70 -32.11
C VAL A 58 -13.03 -8.45 -31.70
N LEU A 59 -12.11 -8.64 -32.65
CA LEU A 59 -10.82 -9.25 -32.39
C LEU A 59 -10.00 -8.41 -31.41
N ALA A 60 -9.98 -7.08 -31.58
CA ALA A 60 -9.29 -6.17 -30.68
C ALA A 60 -9.83 -6.26 -29.24
N GLU A 61 -11.15 -6.34 -29.05
CA GLU A 61 -11.79 -6.50 -27.74
C GLU A 61 -11.42 -7.86 -27.09
N TRP A 62 -11.44 -8.94 -27.84
CA TRP A 62 -11.00 -10.26 -27.34
C TRP A 62 -9.55 -10.28 -26.94
N LEU A 63 -8.66 -9.68 -27.72
CA LEU A 63 -7.24 -9.57 -27.39
C LEU A 63 -7.01 -8.74 -26.12
N LYS A 64 -7.74 -7.65 -25.91
CA LYS A 64 -7.70 -6.85 -24.67
C LYS A 64 -8.13 -7.68 -23.46
N ILE A 65 -9.19 -8.48 -23.60
CA ILE A 65 -9.65 -9.37 -22.52
C ILE A 65 -8.60 -10.45 -22.22
N ILE A 66 -7.99 -11.06 -23.24
CA ILE A 66 -6.96 -12.08 -23.07
C ILE A 66 -5.72 -11.48 -22.41
N ASN A 67 -5.24 -10.33 -22.88
CA ASN A 67 -4.11 -9.64 -22.28
C ASN A 67 -4.37 -9.29 -20.81
N SER A 68 -5.54 -8.76 -20.47
CA SER A 68 -5.89 -8.48 -19.07
C SER A 68 -5.88 -9.72 -18.18
N LYS A 69 -6.28 -10.89 -18.72
CA LYS A 69 -6.20 -12.17 -17.98
C LYS A 69 -4.76 -12.65 -17.83
N LEU A 70 -3.92 -12.46 -18.84
CA LEU A 70 -2.50 -12.79 -18.77
C LEU A 70 -1.77 -11.89 -17.77
N ASP A 71 -2.03 -10.60 -17.79
CA ASP A 71 -1.48 -9.63 -16.83
C ASP A 71 -1.88 -10.00 -15.38
N TYR A 72 -3.13 -10.41 -15.20
CA TYR A 72 -3.61 -10.89 -13.90
C TYR A 72 -2.86 -12.15 -13.44
N LEU A 73 -2.66 -13.14 -14.32
CA LEU A 73 -1.92 -14.36 -14.00
C LEU A 73 -0.44 -14.08 -13.70
N ILE A 74 0.18 -13.22 -14.47
CA ILE A 74 1.57 -12.81 -14.26
C ILE A 74 1.71 -12.09 -12.93
N ASN A 75 0.76 -11.21 -12.60
CA ASN A 75 0.73 -10.53 -11.29
C ASN A 75 0.61 -11.53 -10.14
N LEU A 76 -0.32 -12.50 -10.22
CA LEU A 76 -0.45 -13.56 -9.22
C LEU A 76 0.83 -14.39 -9.06
N TRP A 77 1.51 -14.69 -10.16
CA TRP A 77 2.78 -15.40 -10.11
C TRP A 77 3.86 -14.58 -9.42
N SER A 78 4.03 -13.32 -9.82
CA SER A 78 5.01 -12.40 -9.21
C SER A 78 4.77 -12.22 -7.72
N LEU A 79 3.50 -12.08 -7.30
CA LEU A 79 3.11 -12.01 -5.90
C LEU A 79 3.59 -13.22 -5.10
N ARG A 80 3.51 -14.41 -5.70
CA ARG A 80 3.95 -15.65 -5.06
C ARG A 80 5.47 -15.74 -4.99
N GLU A 81 6.17 -15.52 -6.09
CA GLU A 81 7.64 -15.56 -6.17
C GLU A 81 8.30 -14.53 -5.25
N GLU A 82 7.74 -13.34 -5.17
CA GLU A 82 8.22 -12.29 -4.27
C GLU A 82 7.76 -12.47 -2.82
N GLY A 83 7.03 -13.56 -2.50
CA GLY A 83 6.61 -13.91 -1.13
C GLY A 83 5.49 -13.02 -0.56
N PHE A 84 4.71 -12.34 -1.39
CA PHE A 84 3.53 -11.58 -0.93
C PHE A 84 2.39 -12.48 -0.47
N ALA A 85 2.32 -13.71 -0.97
CA ALA A 85 1.27 -14.67 -0.61
C ALA A 85 1.36 -15.16 0.85
N CYS A 86 2.51 -14.99 1.50
CA CYS A 86 2.78 -15.49 2.86
C CYS A 86 2.97 -14.37 3.88
N LEU A 87 2.56 -13.13 3.58
CA LEU A 87 2.69 -12.03 4.52
C LEU A 87 1.76 -12.22 5.73
N PRO A 88 2.23 -11.95 6.95
CA PRO A 88 1.38 -11.93 8.14
C PRO A 88 0.34 -10.81 8.02
N VAL A 89 -0.84 -11.07 8.57
CA VAL A 89 -1.94 -10.11 8.59
C VAL A 89 -1.84 -9.24 9.83
N VAL A 90 -1.80 -7.93 9.67
CA VAL A 90 -1.53 -6.95 10.73
C VAL A 90 -2.59 -5.84 10.74
N GLU A 91 -2.98 -5.43 11.95
CA GLU A 91 -3.82 -4.25 12.12
C GLU A 91 -3.01 -2.98 11.90
N VAL A 92 -3.50 -2.12 11.03
CA VAL A 92 -2.85 -0.84 10.68
C VAL A 92 -3.85 0.31 10.65
N ASN A 93 -3.36 1.52 10.88
CA ASN A 93 -4.05 2.74 10.53
C ASN A 93 -3.30 3.40 9.37
N ILE A 94 -3.92 3.47 8.20
CA ILE A 94 -3.26 3.86 6.94
C ILE A 94 -3.92 5.07 6.28
N SER A 95 -3.11 5.86 5.58
CA SER A 95 -3.51 7.03 4.78
C SER A 95 -2.58 7.19 3.58
N GLY A 96 -2.89 8.09 2.64
CA GLY A 96 -2.00 8.42 1.51
C GLY A 96 -0.63 8.99 1.91
N GLY A 97 -0.45 9.44 3.15
CA GLY A 97 0.81 10.02 3.63
C GLY A 97 1.64 9.13 4.56
N GLY A 98 1.09 8.00 5.04
CA GLY A 98 1.78 7.14 5.98
C GLY A 98 0.87 6.14 6.67
N MET A 99 1.46 5.32 7.55
CA MET A 99 0.72 4.34 8.33
C MET A 99 1.24 4.21 9.75
N SER A 100 0.43 3.61 10.62
CA SER A 100 0.88 3.13 11.94
C SER A 100 0.45 1.70 12.16
N PHE A 101 1.27 0.94 12.87
CA PHE A 101 1.09 -0.48 13.17
C PHE A 101 1.73 -0.82 14.51
N LEU A 102 1.44 -2.02 15.03
CA LEU A 102 2.13 -2.59 16.19
C LEU A 102 3.30 -3.46 15.73
N SER A 103 4.41 -3.38 16.44
CA SER A 103 5.62 -4.16 16.19
C SER A 103 6.22 -4.65 17.50
N ASP A 104 6.77 -5.87 17.50
CA ASP A 104 7.54 -6.39 18.64
C ASP A 104 8.95 -5.77 18.70
N THR A 105 9.38 -5.13 17.61
CA THR A 105 10.68 -4.46 17.48
C THR A 105 10.54 -2.97 17.75
N GLU A 106 11.43 -2.44 18.58
CA GLU A 106 11.58 -1.00 18.77
C GLU A 106 12.37 -0.38 17.63
N TYR A 107 11.86 0.71 17.07
CA TYR A 107 12.54 1.52 16.06
C TYR A 107 12.80 2.93 16.58
N LYS A 108 13.86 3.55 16.09
CA LYS A 108 14.20 4.92 16.45
C LYS A 108 13.55 5.90 15.47
N LYS A 109 13.19 7.08 15.97
CA LYS A 109 12.74 8.17 15.11
C LYS A 109 13.82 8.50 14.07
N GLY A 110 13.43 8.58 12.79
CA GLY A 110 14.34 8.78 11.67
C GLY A 110 14.83 7.47 11.01
N ASP A 111 14.54 6.30 11.61
CA ASP A 111 14.82 5.03 10.93
C ASP A 111 13.96 4.91 9.67
N ILE A 112 14.54 4.34 8.62
CA ILE A 112 13.82 4.06 7.39
C ILE A 112 13.46 2.58 7.35
N LEU A 113 12.18 2.32 7.12
CA LEU A 113 11.61 0.97 7.06
C LEU A 113 11.10 0.68 5.66
N GLU A 114 11.38 -0.52 5.17
CA GLU A 114 10.68 -1.10 4.04
C GLU A 114 9.41 -1.79 4.52
N LEU A 115 8.31 -1.48 3.87
CA LEU A 115 6.97 -1.98 4.15
C LEU A 115 6.49 -2.74 2.93
N LYS A 116 6.39 -4.06 3.05
CA LYS A 116 5.91 -4.93 2.00
C LYS A 116 4.47 -5.30 2.30
N THR A 117 3.54 -4.93 1.43
CA THR A 117 2.10 -5.07 1.70
C THR A 117 1.29 -5.38 0.45
N VAL A 118 0.08 -5.92 0.65
CA VAL A 118 -0.93 -6.07 -0.41
C VAL A 118 -2.17 -5.27 -0.01
N LEU A 119 -2.61 -4.37 -0.88
CA LEU A 119 -3.84 -3.60 -0.70
C LEU A 119 -4.90 -4.05 -1.71
N GLU A 120 -6.10 -4.37 -1.21
CA GLU A 120 -7.23 -4.82 -2.03
C GLU A 120 -8.19 -3.68 -2.30
N SER A 121 -8.22 -3.18 -3.57
CA SER A 121 -9.17 -2.15 -3.96
C SER A 121 -9.23 -1.90 -5.48
N PRO A 122 -10.14 -2.44 -6.21
CA PRO A 122 -10.91 -3.69 -6.09
C PRO A 122 -10.07 -4.94 -6.35
N LEU A 123 -8.91 -4.80 -7.00
CA LEU A 123 -7.93 -5.87 -7.24
C LEU A 123 -6.77 -5.75 -6.26
N PRO A 124 -6.16 -6.87 -5.85
CA PRO A 124 -4.99 -6.85 -4.99
C PRO A 124 -3.80 -6.22 -5.73
N VAL A 125 -3.19 -5.24 -5.10
CA VAL A 125 -1.97 -4.58 -5.56
C VAL A 125 -0.88 -4.79 -4.50
N ALA A 126 0.20 -5.42 -4.89
CA ALA A 126 1.36 -5.62 -4.04
C ALA A 126 2.31 -4.42 -4.14
N LEU A 127 2.69 -3.91 -3.00
CA LEU A 127 3.47 -2.68 -2.90
C LEU A 127 4.71 -2.88 -2.02
N TYR A 128 5.84 -2.37 -2.50
CA TYR A 128 6.98 -2.03 -1.68
C TYR A 128 6.92 -0.53 -1.38
N LEU A 129 6.72 -0.19 -0.13
CA LEU A 129 6.68 1.18 0.36
C LEU A 129 7.86 1.43 1.28
N TYR A 130 8.27 2.68 1.39
CA TYR A 130 9.31 3.08 2.32
C TYR A 130 8.77 4.17 3.23
N GLY A 131 9.06 4.05 4.53
CA GLY A 131 8.57 4.99 5.52
C GLY A 131 9.66 5.38 6.51
N GLU A 132 9.72 6.67 6.81
CA GLU A 132 10.53 7.19 7.90
C GLU A 132 9.73 7.12 9.20
N VAL A 133 10.32 6.55 10.25
CA VAL A 133 9.72 6.49 11.59
C VAL A 133 9.60 7.89 12.16
N VAL A 134 8.39 8.37 12.32
CA VAL A 134 8.10 9.67 12.92
C VAL A 134 7.76 9.57 14.41
N LYS A 135 7.27 8.39 14.84
CA LYS A 135 6.88 8.13 16.23
C LYS A 135 7.03 6.65 16.57
N CYS A 136 7.55 6.38 17.77
CA CYS A 136 7.61 5.06 18.37
C CYS A 136 7.16 5.18 19.83
N GLU A 137 6.13 4.48 20.23
CA GLU A 137 5.56 4.52 21.58
C GLU A 137 5.37 3.10 22.09
N LYS A 138 5.79 2.84 23.32
CA LYS A 138 5.56 1.56 23.98
C LYS A 138 4.07 1.36 24.25
N SER A 139 3.53 0.23 23.84
CA SER A 139 2.12 -0.15 23.98
C SER A 139 2.04 -1.59 24.54
N GLY A 140 2.00 -1.73 25.84
CA GLY A 140 2.09 -3.04 26.49
C GLY A 140 3.44 -3.73 26.26
N ASN A 141 3.42 -4.91 25.67
CA ASN A 141 4.61 -5.69 25.28
C ASN A 141 5.11 -5.38 23.86
N ALA A 142 4.43 -4.51 23.13
CA ALA A 142 4.76 -4.11 21.76
C ALA A 142 5.03 -2.60 21.66
N TYR A 143 5.37 -2.16 20.47
CA TYR A 143 5.61 -0.76 20.15
C TYR A 143 4.63 -0.31 19.05
N ARG A 144 3.96 0.81 19.25
CA ARG A 144 3.18 1.47 18.21
C ARG A 144 4.10 2.35 17.38
N ILE A 145 4.30 1.95 16.15
CA ILE A 145 5.17 2.63 15.21
C ILE A 145 4.31 3.46 14.27
N ALA A 146 4.68 4.72 14.05
CA ALA A 146 4.09 5.55 13.01
C ALA A 146 5.18 5.96 12.01
N VAL A 147 4.91 5.73 10.73
CA VAL A 147 5.80 6.05 9.63
C VAL A 147 5.16 7.04 8.66
N LYS A 148 5.96 7.94 8.13
CA LYS A 148 5.61 8.80 7.00
C LYS A 148 6.19 8.19 5.74
N PHE A 149 5.38 8.01 4.69
CA PHE A 149 5.88 7.48 3.41
C PHE A 149 6.85 8.47 2.77
N ILE A 150 7.92 7.91 2.21
CA ILE A 150 8.98 8.65 1.51
C ILE A 150 9.18 8.06 0.11
N ASN A 151 9.64 8.89 -0.83
CA ASN A 151 9.95 8.49 -2.21
C ASN A 151 8.81 7.69 -2.90
N ILE A 152 7.58 8.14 -2.69
CA ILE A 152 6.37 7.54 -3.24
C ILE A 152 5.87 8.38 -4.43
N ASP A 153 5.69 7.73 -5.58
CA ASP A 153 5.12 8.34 -6.78
C ASP A 153 3.59 8.53 -6.60
N GLU A 154 3.00 9.45 -7.38
CA GLU A 154 1.57 9.76 -7.31
C GLU A 154 0.70 8.54 -7.62
N ASP A 155 1.07 7.73 -8.61
CA ASP A 155 0.31 6.52 -8.98
C ASP A 155 0.20 5.53 -7.81
N ILE A 156 1.29 5.30 -7.08
CA ILE A 156 1.30 4.43 -5.89
C ILE A 156 0.48 5.07 -4.77
N ARG A 157 0.60 6.38 -4.59
CA ARG A 157 -0.19 7.14 -3.61
C ARG A 157 -1.69 7.03 -3.91
N ASP A 158 -2.07 7.11 -5.18
CA ASP A 158 -3.46 6.96 -5.62
C ASP A 158 -4.01 5.57 -5.33
N HIS A 159 -3.23 4.50 -5.49
CA HIS A 159 -3.63 3.16 -5.06
C HIS A 159 -3.95 3.10 -3.57
N ILE A 160 -3.11 3.71 -2.72
CA ILE A 160 -3.34 3.77 -1.27
C ILE A 160 -4.60 4.59 -0.96
N ILE A 161 -4.78 5.74 -1.60
CA ILE A 161 -5.95 6.61 -1.39
C ILE A 161 -7.25 5.88 -1.80
N ARG A 162 -7.25 5.18 -2.94
CA ARG A 162 -8.40 4.37 -3.40
C ARG A 162 -8.73 3.27 -2.39
N PHE A 163 -7.72 2.58 -1.86
CA PHE A 163 -7.90 1.59 -0.80
C PHE A 163 -8.55 2.22 0.44
N VAL A 164 -8.04 3.35 0.93
CA VAL A 164 -8.57 4.06 2.09
C VAL A 164 -10.05 4.42 1.88
N PHE A 165 -10.41 5.02 0.74
CA PHE A 165 -11.80 5.37 0.43
C PHE A 165 -12.71 4.15 0.27
N HIS A 166 -12.21 3.08 -0.34
CA HIS A 166 -12.97 1.83 -0.47
C HIS A 166 -13.27 1.25 0.92
N ARG A 167 -12.27 1.18 1.79
CA ARG A 167 -12.40 0.66 3.15
C ARG A 167 -13.34 1.51 4.01
N GLN A 168 -13.22 2.85 3.93
CA GLN A 168 -14.14 3.75 4.64
C GLN A 168 -15.59 3.52 4.21
N ARG A 169 -15.85 3.36 2.89
CA ARG A 169 -17.20 3.07 2.39
C ARG A 169 -17.74 1.74 2.91
N GLN A 170 -16.90 0.70 3.00
CA GLN A 170 -17.29 -0.58 3.58
C GLN A 170 -17.71 -0.43 5.05
N ILE A 171 -16.90 0.27 5.86
CA ILE A 171 -17.20 0.51 7.28
C ILE A 171 -18.51 1.29 7.45
N LEU A 172 -18.76 2.31 6.62
CA LEU A 172 -19.99 3.09 6.67
C LEU A 172 -21.24 2.27 6.28
N ARG A 173 -21.10 1.34 5.31
CA ARG A 173 -22.20 0.43 4.94
C ARG A 173 -22.52 -0.53 6.09
N GLN A 174 -21.52 -1.16 6.67
CA GLN A 174 -21.71 -2.06 7.83
C GLN A 174 -22.39 -1.39 9.02
N LYS A 175 -22.04 -0.12 9.30
CA LYS A 175 -22.68 0.67 10.38
C LYS A 175 -24.13 1.06 10.10
N ARG A 176 -24.59 1.01 8.86
CA ARG A 176 -26.00 1.31 8.49
C ARG A 176 -26.89 0.07 8.50
N GLU A 177 -26.28 -1.11 8.45
CA GLU A 177 -26.97 -2.41 8.44
C GLU A 177 -27.11 -3.01 9.86
N THR A 178 -26.50 -2.36 10.86
CA THR A 178 -26.58 -2.70 12.29
C THR A 178 -27.47 -1.71 13.03
#